data_7e92dc54de57b1cb22db55792a5c1d5c
#
_entry.id   7e92dc54de57b1cb22db55792a5c1d5c
#
_cell.length_a   1.000
_cell.length_b   1.000
_cell.length_c   1.000
_cell.angle_alpha   90.00
_cell.angle_beta   90.00
_cell.angle_gamma   90.00
#
_symmetry.space_group_name_H-M   'P 1'
#
loop_
_entity.id
_entity.type
_entity.pdbx_description
1 polymer ?
#
loop_
_entity_poly.entity_id
_entity_poly.type
_entity_poly.pdbx_seq_one_letter_code
_entity_poly.pdbx_strand_id
1 'polypeptide(L)'
;MSTLDQARETQLRNIETKTGKTLAQLRTALQGSGLEKHGELRSFAMATFGLGYGDANTLVHLALASDGQSAAQAAGLSGEDVIAGIYSGTKASLRPIHDRLMAAISRFGDFEVAPKKGYVSLRRKKQFAMIGPGGATRVDVGLNMKGIPPTDRLLAEKPGGMCQYKVKVAGAHEVDAELVGWLRQAYEAAG
;
A
#
# COMPACT_ATOMS: atom_id res chain seq x y z
N MET A 1 0.52 -19.27 0.44
CA MET A 1 1.35 -18.11 0.02
C MET A 1 0.57 -17.39 -1.08
N SER A 2 0.35 -16.09 -0.94
CA SER A 2 -0.38 -15.32 -1.96
C SER A 2 0.48 -15.18 -3.23
N THR A 3 -0.14 -15.02 -4.39
CA THR A 3 0.55 -14.78 -5.68
C THR A 3 1.47 -13.56 -5.65
N LEU A 4 1.24 -12.61 -4.74
CA LEU A 4 2.05 -11.41 -4.54
C LEU A 4 3.26 -11.66 -3.65
N ASP A 5 3.16 -12.55 -2.66
CA ASP A 5 4.33 -13.00 -1.89
C ASP A 5 5.30 -13.73 -2.82
N GLN A 6 4.78 -14.56 -3.74
CA GLN A 6 5.56 -15.23 -4.76
C GLN A 6 6.22 -14.26 -5.75
N ALA A 7 5.48 -13.22 -6.20
CA ALA A 7 6.02 -12.20 -7.10
C ALA A 7 7.12 -11.37 -6.40
N ARG A 8 6.92 -11.00 -5.13
CA ARG A 8 7.92 -10.30 -4.32
C ARG A 8 9.15 -11.17 -4.09
N GLU A 9 8.95 -12.42 -3.70
CA GLU A 9 10.04 -13.38 -3.50
C GLU A 9 10.84 -13.60 -4.80
N THR A 10 10.14 -13.71 -5.93
CA THR A 10 10.77 -13.80 -7.25
C THR A 10 11.57 -12.55 -7.57
N GLN A 11 11.03 -11.36 -7.30
CA GLN A 11 11.75 -10.10 -7.50
C GLN A 11 12.99 -10.00 -6.62
N LEU A 12 12.91 -10.39 -5.35
CA LEU A 12 14.05 -10.38 -4.44
C LEU A 12 15.14 -11.36 -4.90
N ARG A 13 14.75 -12.54 -5.34
CA ARG A 13 15.67 -13.53 -5.93
C ARG A 13 16.33 -13.00 -7.21
N ASN A 14 15.59 -12.30 -8.07
CA ASN A 14 16.14 -11.65 -9.26
C ASN A 14 17.15 -10.55 -8.90
N ILE A 15 16.92 -9.78 -7.84
CA ILE A 15 17.88 -8.78 -7.34
C ILE A 15 19.18 -9.46 -6.90
N GLU A 16 19.11 -10.55 -6.14
CA GLU A 16 20.29 -11.31 -5.73
C GLU A 16 21.06 -11.89 -6.94
N THR A 17 20.34 -12.46 -7.90
CA THR A 17 20.94 -13.00 -9.14
C THR A 17 21.64 -11.91 -9.96
N LYS A 18 21.00 -10.76 -10.14
CA LYS A 18 21.58 -9.63 -10.91
C LYS A 18 22.81 -9.01 -10.24
N THR A 19 22.81 -8.95 -8.92
CA THR A 19 23.88 -8.27 -8.16
C THR A 19 24.99 -9.20 -7.71
N GLY A 20 24.77 -10.51 -7.74
CA GLY A 20 25.68 -11.51 -7.17
C GLY A 20 25.84 -11.40 -5.66
N LYS A 21 24.92 -10.70 -4.98
CA LYS A 21 24.96 -10.43 -3.53
C LYS A 21 23.66 -10.87 -2.88
N THR A 22 23.75 -11.34 -1.64
CA THR A 22 22.57 -11.64 -0.85
C THR A 22 21.86 -10.36 -0.41
N LEU A 23 20.56 -10.44 -0.14
CA LEU A 23 19.78 -9.30 0.38
C LEU A 23 20.39 -8.72 1.67
N ALA A 24 20.98 -9.57 2.51
CA ALA A 24 21.68 -9.13 3.72
C ALA A 24 22.90 -8.25 3.40
N GLN A 25 23.72 -8.67 2.43
CA GLN A 25 24.89 -7.89 1.97
C GLN A 25 24.46 -6.58 1.32
N LEU A 26 23.42 -6.59 0.50
CA LEU A 26 22.86 -5.39 -0.13
C LEU A 26 22.31 -4.40 0.92
N ARG A 27 21.64 -4.91 1.94
CA ARG A 27 21.14 -4.12 3.07
C ARG A 27 22.28 -3.47 3.86
N THR A 28 23.32 -4.24 4.18
CA THR A 28 24.51 -3.73 4.87
C THR A 28 25.20 -2.65 4.05
N ALA A 29 25.32 -2.82 2.74
CA ALA A 29 25.92 -1.81 1.86
C ALA A 29 25.07 -0.52 1.79
N LEU A 30 23.74 -0.61 1.76
CA LEU A 30 22.87 0.56 1.84
C LEU A 30 23.02 1.29 3.18
N GLN A 31 23.03 0.56 4.28
CA GLN A 31 23.24 1.13 5.62
C GLN A 31 24.62 1.78 5.78
N GLY A 32 25.65 1.15 5.22
CA GLY A 32 27.03 1.67 5.24
C GLY A 32 27.26 2.86 4.31
N SER A 33 26.33 3.21 3.44
CA SER A 33 26.45 4.37 2.54
C SER A 33 26.34 5.72 3.24
N GLY A 34 25.86 5.76 4.49
CA GLY A 34 25.61 7.00 5.22
C GLY A 34 24.44 7.83 4.70
N LEU A 35 23.67 7.32 3.73
CA LEU A 35 22.51 7.98 3.15
C LEU A 35 21.25 7.59 3.95
N GLU A 36 20.37 8.56 4.19
CA GLU A 36 19.13 8.35 4.96
C GLU A 36 17.86 8.50 4.11
N LYS A 37 17.91 9.35 3.07
CA LYS A 37 16.72 9.61 2.25
C LYS A 37 16.48 8.49 1.24
N HIS A 38 15.24 8.03 1.17
CA HIS A 38 14.83 6.96 0.28
C HIS A 38 15.27 7.18 -1.19
N GLY A 39 15.14 8.42 -1.69
CA GLY A 39 15.52 8.75 -3.07
C GLY A 39 17.03 8.65 -3.31
N GLU A 40 17.85 9.07 -2.35
CA GLU A 40 19.30 8.98 -2.40
C GLU A 40 19.79 7.53 -2.35
N LEU A 41 19.24 6.74 -1.43
CA LEU A 41 19.49 5.29 -1.32
C LEU A 41 19.09 4.54 -2.61
N ARG A 42 17.98 4.91 -3.22
CA ARG A 42 17.57 4.31 -4.50
C ARG A 42 18.55 4.66 -5.62
N SER A 43 18.98 5.93 -5.73
CA SER A 43 19.98 6.36 -6.71
C SER A 43 21.30 5.63 -6.49
N PHE A 44 21.73 5.49 -5.24
CA PHE A 44 22.90 4.71 -4.87
C PHE A 44 22.76 3.23 -5.28
N ALA A 45 21.64 2.60 -5.00
CA ALA A 45 21.40 1.20 -5.38
C ALA A 45 21.43 1.00 -6.90
N MET A 46 20.86 1.95 -7.67
CA MET A 46 20.91 1.92 -9.14
C MET A 46 22.33 2.03 -9.65
N ALA A 47 23.10 3.00 -9.12
CA ALA A 47 24.48 3.27 -9.58
C ALA A 47 25.47 2.17 -9.14
N THR A 48 25.37 1.70 -7.89
CA THR A 48 26.36 0.78 -7.29
C THR A 48 26.11 -0.67 -7.65
N PHE A 49 24.82 -1.07 -7.77
CA PHE A 49 24.46 -2.47 -8.01
C PHE A 49 23.91 -2.72 -9.42
N GLY A 50 23.85 -1.71 -10.29
CA GLY A 50 23.32 -1.86 -11.64
C GLY A 50 21.82 -2.22 -11.69
N LEU A 51 21.06 -1.87 -10.66
CA LEU A 51 19.64 -2.20 -10.56
C LEU A 51 18.78 -1.21 -11.35
N GLY A 52 17.70 -1.70 -11.96
CA GLY A 52 16.66 -0.83 -12.49
C GLY A 52 15.87 -0.15 -11.37
N TYR A 53 15.13 0.92 -11.71
CA TYR A 53 14.34 1.72 -10.77
C TYR A 53 13.46 0.88 -9.85
N GLY A 54 12.70 -0.08 -10.40
CA GLY A 54 11.79 -0.95 -9.65
C GLY A 54 12.51 -1.83 -8.62
N ASP A 55 13.59 -2.48 -9.02
CA ASP A 55 14.39 -3.36 -8.17
C ASP A 55 15.11 -2.56 -7.07
N ALA A 56 15.69 -1.41 -7.43
CA ALA A 56 16.34 -0.50 -6.48
C ALA A 56 15.34 0.04 -5.45
N ASN A 57 14.14 0.42 -5.89
CA ASN A 57 13.08 0.88 -5.02
C ASN A 57 12.62 -0.21 -4.03
N THR A 58 12.45 -1.44 -4.52
CA THR A 58 12.08 -2.60 -3.68
C THR A 58 13.17 -2.92 -2.66
N LEU A 59 14.43 -2.90 -3.09
CA LEU A 59 15.58 -3.13 -2.20
C LEU A 59 15.66 -2.07 -1.08
N VAL A 60 15.46 -0.78 -1.41
CA VAL A 60 15.49 0.31 -0.41
C VAL A 60 14.33 0.18 0.57
N HIS A 61 13.12 -0.14 0.10
CA HIS A 61 11.98 -0.39 1.00
C HIS A 61 12.26 -1.55 1.97
N LEU A 62 12.86 -2.62 1.47
CA LEU A 62 13.27 -3.75 2.31
C LEU A 62 14.34 -3.35 3.32
N ALA A 63 15.36 -2.60 2.88
CA ALA A 63 16.49 -2.20 3.74
C ALA A 63 16.08 -1.24 4.86
N LEU A 64 15.19 -0.29 4.56
CA LEU A 64 14.68 0.67 5.52
C LEU A 64 13.51 0.13 6.38
N ALA A 65 13.01 -1.08 6.07
CA ALA A 65 11.74 -1.58 6.60
C ALA A 65 10.63 -0.52 6.51
N SER A 66 10.67 0.28 5.43
CA SER A 66 9.85 1.50 5.30
C SER A 66 8.45 1.23 4.74
N ASP A 67 8.17 0.03 4.23
CA ASP A 67 6.80 -0.40 4.02
C ASP A 67 6.24 -0.97 5.35
N GLY A 68 4.99 -0.62 5.67
CA GLY A 68 4.36 -1.03 6.93
C GLY A 68 4.37 -2.55 7.14
N GLN A 69 4.35 -3.35 6.08
CA GLN A 69 4.39 -4.80 6.14
C GLN A 69 5.78 -5.34 6.51
N SER A 70 6.85 -4.80 5.92
CA SER A 70 8.23 -5.16 6.29
C SER A 70 8.60 -4.70 7.69
N ALA A 71 8.14 -3.50 8.10
CA ALA A 71 8.32 -2.99 9.45
C ALA A 71 7.58 -3.87 10.48
N ALA A 72 6.36 -4.29 10.18
CA ALA A 72 5.56 -5.16 11.03
C ALA A 72 6.19 -6.56 11.16
N GLN A 73 6.63 -7.15 10.05
CA GLN A 73 7.32 -8.46 10.07
C GLN A 73 8.62 -8.40 10.88
N ALA A 74 9.40 -7.33 10.74
CA ALA A 74 10.62 -7.12 11.50
C ALA A 74 10.35 -6.93 13.02
N ALA A 75 9.18 -6.39 13.37
CA ALA A 75 8.73 -6.21 14.76
C ALA A 75 7.89 -7.38 15.29
N GLY A 76 7.66 -8.44 14.49
CA GLY A 76 6.78 -9.57 14.85
C GLY A 76 5.30 -9.19 14.94
N LEU A 77 4.90 -8.08 14.33
CA LEU A 77 3.52 -7.58 14.36
C LEU A 77 2.67 -8.25 13.28
N SER A 78 1.42 -8.54 13.58
CA SER A 78 0.42 -8.97 12.62
C SER A 78 -0.05 -7.82 11.73
N GLY A 79 -0.69 -8.13 10.61
CA GLY A 79 -1.34 -7.11 9.77
C GLY A 79 -2.38 -6.29 10.54
N GLU A 80 -3.06 -6.92 11.50
CA GLU A 80 -4.04 -6.26 12.38
C GLU A 80 -3.38 -5.25 13.32
N ASP A 81 -2.20 -5.56 13.89
CA ASP A 81 -1.45 -4.63 14.72
C ASP A 81 -1.03 -3.38 13.94
N VAL A 82 -0.65 -3.55 12.67
CA VAL A 82 -0.34 -2.41 11.78
C VAL A 82 -1.58 -1.56 11.54
N ILE A 83 -2.72 -2.17 11.27
CA ILE A 83 -4.00 -1.46 11.09
C ILE A 83 -4.39 -0.74 12.39
N ALA A 84 -4.25 -1.39 13.54
CA ALA A 84 -4.48 -0.76 14.85
C ALA A 84 -3.56 0.47 15.05
N GLY A 85 -2.30 0.39 14.63
CA GLY A 85 -1.37 1.51 14.63
C GLY A 85 -1.79 2.67 13.73
N ILE A 86 -2.32 2.39 12.53
CA ILE A 86 -2.85 3.41 11.60
C ILE A 86 -4.00 4.20 12.24
N TYR A 87 -4.87 3.51 12.99
CA TYR A 87 -6.06 4.08 13.66
C TYR A 87 -5.83 4.28 15.16
N SER A 88 -4.64 4.70 15.57
CA SER A 88 -4.30 5.00 16.97
C SER A 88 -4.40 6.50 17.31
N GLY A 89 -4.42 6.83 18.59
CA GLY A 89 -4.46 8.20 19.08
C GLY A 89 -5.69 8.96 18.59
N THR A 90 -5.50 10.15 18.05
CA THR A 90 -6.59 11.01 17.54
C THR A 90 -7.39 10.42 16.38
N LYS A 91 -6.91 9.33 15.77
CA LYS A 91 -7.55 8.64 14.66
C LYS A 91 -8.35 7.40 15.08
N ALA A 92 -8.38 7.08 16.37
CA ALA A 92 -9.06 5.88 16.89
C ALA A 92 -10.58 5.90 16.59
N SER A 93 -11.21 7.07 16.57
CA SER A 93 -12.61 7.24 16.21
C SER A 93 -12.96 6.89 14.76
N LEU A 94 -11.95 6.79 13.88
CA LEU A 94 -12.11 6.41 12.47
C LEU A 94 -12.10 4.89 12.24
N ARG A 95 -11.69 4.10 13.23
CA ARG A 95 -11.61 2.63 13.10
C ARG A 95 -12.96 2.00 12.72
N PRO A 96 -14.12 2.39 13.29
CA PRO A 96 -15.40 1.83 12.87
C PRO A 96 -15.75 2.07 11.39
N ILE A 97 -15.27 3.18 10.78
CA ILE A 97 -15.45 3.43 9.35
C ILE A 97 -14.63 2.43 8.54
N HIS A 98 -13.37 2.22 8.93
CA HIS A 98 -12.50 1.22 8.30
C HIS A 98 -13.12 -0.19 8.37
N ASP A 99 -13.55 -0.62 9.54
CA ASP A 99 -14.12 -1.94 9.76
C ASP A 99 -15.38 -2.17 8.92
N ARG A 100 -16.25 -1.15 8.80
CA ARG A 100 -17.44 -1.21 7.95
C ARG A 100 -17.11 -1.28 6.47
N LEU A 101 -16.10 -0.55 6.00
CA LEU A 101 -15.59 -0.65 4.63
C LEU A 101 -15.06 -2.06 4.35
N MET A 102 -14.22 -2.59 5.23
CA MET A 102 -13.66 -3.94 5.08
C MET A 102 -14.73 -5.01 5.09
N ALA A 103 -15.76 -4.90 5.97
CA ALA A 103 -16.90 -5.82 6.01
C ALA A 103 -17.74 -5.79 4.71
N ALA A 104 -17.85 -4.65 4.05
CA ALA A 104 -18.51 -4.53 2.75
C ALA A 104 -17.68 -5.16 1.63
N ILE A 105 -16.39 -4.86 1.60
CA ILE A 105 -15.43 -5.28 0.55
C ILE A 105 -15.18 -6.78 0.61
N SER A 106 -15.14 -7.39 1.82
CA SER A 106 -14.93 -8.83 2.00
C SER A 106 -15.98 -9.72 1.32
N ARG A 107 -17.14 -9.13 0.99
CA ARG A 107 -18.21 -9.82 0.25
C ARG A 107 -18.00 -9.88 -1.26
N PHE A 108 -16.95 -9.23 -1.79
CA PHE A 108 -16.70 -9.21 -3.24
C PHE A 108 -15.99 -10.48 -3.73
N GLY A 109 -15.26 -11.14 -2.88
CA GLY A 109 -14.42 -12.30 -3.17
C GLY A 109 -12.99 -12.10 -2.68
N ASP A 110 -12.06 -12.90 -3.19
CA ASP A 110 -10.67 -12.90 -2.74
C ASP A 110 -9.90 -11.65 -3.14
N PHE A 111 -9.17 -11.10 -2.21
CA PHE A 111 -8.22 -10.01 -2.42
C PHE A 111 -7.16 -9.99 -1.30
N GLU A 112 -6.07 -9.33 -1.58
CA GLU A 112 -5.00 -9.12 -0.62
C GLU A 112 -5.21 -7.81 0.15
N VAL A 113 -4.99 -7.88 1.46
CA VAL A 113 -4.93 -6.74 2.37
C VAL A 113 -3.46 -6.46 2.67
N ALA A 114 -2.93 -5.36 2.18
CA ALA A 114 -1.53 -4.96 2.35
C ALA A 114 -1.42 -3.67 3.18
N PRO A 115 -1.32 -3.76 4.51
CA PRO A 115 -1.14 -2.59 5.37
C PRO A 115 0.16 -1.86 5.03
N LYS A 116 0.09 -0.52 5.02
CA LYS A 116 1.21 0.40 4.83
C LYS A 116 1.34 1.30 6.06
N LYS A 117 2.36 2.14 6.12
CA LYS A 117 2.61 3.01 7.29
C LYS A 117 1.41 3.89 7.69
N GLY A 118 0.57 4.31 6.74
CA GLY A 118 -0.52 5.24 7.00
C GLY A 118 -1.85 4.89 6.32
N TYR A 119 -1.94 3.76 5.65
CA TYR A 119 -3.14 3.31 4.94
C TYR A 119 -3.08 1.81 4.66
N VAL A 120 -4.20 1.24 4.26
CA VAL A 120 -4.30 -0.15 3.80
C VAL A 120 -4.50 -0.16 2.29
N SER A 121 -3.64 -0.87 1.57
CA SER A 121 -3.78 -1.13 0.13
C SER A 121 -4.55 -2.43 -0.07
N LEU A 122 -5.58 -2.39 -0.91
CA LEU A 122 -6.40 -3.55 -1.27
C LEU A 122 -6.11 -3.94 -2.71
N ARG A 123 -5.79 -5.21 -2.95
CA ARG A 123 -5.23 -5.67 -4.23
C ARG A 123 -5.88 -6.98 -4.69
N ARG A 124 -6.01 -7.08 -6.00
CA ARG A 124 -6.15 -8.33 -6.75
C ARG A 124 -4.91 -8.51 -7.62
N LYS A 125 -4.99 -8.60 -8.93
CA LYS A 125 -3.80 -8.52 -9.80
C LYS A 125 -3.10 -7.15 -9.69
N LYS A 126 -3.86 -6.09 -9.40
CA LYS A 126 -3.34 -4.73 -9.13
C LYS A 126 -4.12 -4.10 -7.97
N GLN A 127 -3.63 -2.98 -7.45
CA GLN A 127 -4.33 -2.23 -6.42
C GLN A 127 -5.66 -1.70 -6.98
N PHE A 128 -6.77 -2.00 -6.31
CA PHE A 128 -8.08 -1.49 -6.66
C PHE A 128 -8.57 -0.39 -5.71
N ALA A 129 -8.16 -0.47 -4.44
CA ALA A 129 -8.52 0.53 -3.45
C ALA A 129 -7.40 0.78 -2.44
N MET A 130 -7.48 1.94 -1.80
CA MET A 130 -6.63 2.37 -0.71
C MET A 130 -7.51 3.00 0.37
N ILE A 131 -7.36 2.57 1.61
CA ILE A 131 -8.18 3.05 2.74
C ILE A 131 -7.25 3.54 3.84
N GLY A 132 -7.42 4.78 4.27
CA GLY A 132 -6.62 5.33 5.36
C GLY A 132 -7.16 6.63 5.91
N PRO A 133 -6.69 7.07 7.09
CA PRO A 133 -7.09 8.35 7.66
C PRO A 133 -6.73 9.53 6.74
N GLY A 134 -7.72 10.35 6.40
CA GLY A 134 -7.57 11.64 5.74
C GLY A 134 -7.51 12.80 6.75
N GLY A 135 -6.73 12.63 7.81
CA GLY A 135 -6.66 13.49 8.97
C GLY A 135 -7.24 12.82 10.21
N ALA A 136 -7.75 13.61 11.18
CA ALA A 136 -8.33 13.10 12.43
C ALA A 136 -9.86 12.86 12.37
N THR A 137 -10.52 13.32 11.29
CA THR A 137 -11.98 13.40 11.25
C THR A 137 -12.64 12.59 10.15
N ARG A 138 -11.86 11.95 9.25
CA ARG A 138 -12.40 11.18 8.13
C ARG A 138 -11.45 10.08 7.68
N VAL A 139 -11.99 9.12 6.96
CA VAL A 139 -11.25 8.13 6.17
C VAL A 139 -11.29 8.56 4.71
N ASP A 140 -10.14 8.56 4.04
CA ASP A 140 -10.03 8.73 2.60
C ASP A 140 -10.02 7.34 1.94
N VAL A 141 -10.91 7.13 0.99
CA VAL A 141 -11.02 5.91 0.18
C VAL A 141 -10.55 6.24 -1.24
N GLY A 142 -9.35 5.82 -1.59
CA GLY A 142 -8.83 5.93 -2.95
C GLY A 142 -9.28 4.75 -3.80
N LEU A 143 -9.65 5.01 -5.07
CA LEU A 143 -10.21 4.02 -5.99
C LEU A 143 -9.44 4.03 -7.32
N ASN A 144 -9.14 2.84 -7.83
CA ASN A 144 -8.53 2.63 -9.13
C ASN A 144 -9.53 2.00 -10.10
N MET A 145 -10.23 2.84 -10.83
CA MET A 145 -11.19 2.47 -11.88
C MET A 145 -11.15 3.51 -12.98
N LYS A 146 -11.66 3.18 -14.17
CA LYS A 146 -11.64 4.09 -15.34
C LYS A 146 -13.05 4.32 -15.87
N GLY A 147 -13.22 5.45 -16.56
CA GLY A 147 -14.42 5.70 -17.37
C GLY A 147 -15.65 6.13 -16.58
N ILE A 148 -15.50 6.54 -15.33
CA ILE A 148 -16.60 7.07 -14.52
C ILE A 148 -16.44 8.57 -14.40
N PRO A 149 -17.46 9.36 -14.74
CA PRO A 149 -17.43 10.80 -14.52
C PRO A 149 -17.27 11.10 -13.02
N PRO A 150 -16.42 12.06 -12.64
CA PRO A 150 -16.33 12.49 -11.25
C PRO A 150 -17.63 13.16 -10.82
N THR A 151 -17.93 13.09 -9.53
CA THR A 151 -19.06 13.77 -8.89
C THR A 151 -18.54 14.58 -7.71
N ASP A 152 -19.42 15.34 -7.02
CA ASP A 152 -19.07 16.05 -5.81
C ASP A 152 -18.54 15.13 -4.69
N ARG A 153 -18.91 13.85 -4.74
CA ARG A 153 -18.48 12.83 -3.78
C ARG A 153 -17.34 11.96 -4.31
N LEU A 154 -17.35 11.62 -5.61
CA LEU A 154 -16.29 10.86 -6.29
C LEU A 154 -15.28 11.84 -6.91
N LEU A 155 -14.33 12.27 -6.14
CA LEU A 155 -13.37 13.29 -6.55
C LEU A 155 -12.30 12.70 -7.46
N ALA A 156 -12.08 13.28 -8.64
CA ALA A 156 -10.95 12.92 -9.49
C ALA A 156 -9.62 13.36 -8.83
N GLU A 157 -8.65 12.46 -8.78
CA GLU A 157 -7.30 12.76 -8.33
C GLU A 157 -6.41 13.17 -9.52
N LYS A 158 -5.31 13.86 -9.21
CA LYS A 158 -4.36 14.30 -10.22
C LYS A 158 -3.72 13.11 -10.94
N PRO A 159 -3.46 13.22 -12.25
CA PRO A 159 -2.73 12.19 -12.99
C PRO A 159 -1.37 11.87 -12.33
N GLY A 160 -1.03 10.58 -12.25
CA GLY A 160 0.21 10.11 -11.60
C GLY A 160 0.08 9.87 -10.11
N GLY A 161 -1.08 10.12 -9.50
CA GLY A 161 -1.37 9.73 -8.12
C GLY A 161 -1.52 8.21 -7.93
N MET A 162 -1.57 7.76 -6.69
CA MET A 162 -1.73 6.33 -6.36
C MET A 162 -3.13 5.79 -6.69
N CYS A 163 -4.13 6.66 -6.78
CA CYS A 163 -5.50 6.35 -7.14
C CYS A 163 -6.03 7.36 -8.14
N GLN A 164 -7.02 6.97 -8.95
CA GLN A 164 -7.67 7.84 -9.93
C GLN A 164 -8.77 8.68 -9.31
N TYR A 165 -9.43 8.14 -8.29
CA TYR A 165 -10.51 8.81 -7.58
C TYR A 165 -10.31 8.71 -6.07
N LYS A 166 -10.96 9.62 -5.35
CA LYS A 166 -11.02 9.65 -3.90
C LYS A 166 -12.44 9.93 -3.43
N VAL A 167 -12.87 9.20 -2.41
CA VAL A 167 -14.08 9.48 -1.63
C VAL A 167 -13.68 9.78 -0.19
N LYS A 168 -14.23 10.84 0.37
CA LYS A 168 -14.05 11.22 1.77
C LYS A 168 -15.21 10.67 2.60
N VAL A 169 -14.93 9.94 3.67
CA VAL A 169 -15.91 9.28 4.53
C VAL A 169 -15.74 9.75 5.96
N ALA A 170 -16.65 10.55 6.46
CA ALA A 170 -16.60 11.11 7.81
C ALA A 170 -17.38 10.26 8.85
N GLY A 171 -18.27 9.38 8.39
CA GLY A 171 -19.07 8.51 9.26
C GLY A 171 -19.33 7.14 8.66
N ALA A 172 -19.52 6.14 9.52
CA ALA A 172 -19.79 4.77 9.07
C ALA A 172 -21.09 4.64 8.25
N HIS A 173 -22.06 5.56 8.43
CA HIS A 173 -23.30 5.60 7.66
C HIS A 173 -23.08 5.99 6.18
N GLU A 174 -21.97 6.68 5.88
CA GLU A 174 -21.58 7.05 4.51
C GLU A 174 -20.97 5.88 3.72
N VAL A 175 -20.73 4.73 4.37
CA VAL A 175 -20.41 3.47 3.69
C VAL A 175 -21.73 2.87 3.16
N ASP A 176 -22.30 3.51 2.19
CA ASP A 176 -23.59 3.22 1.57
C ASP A 176 -23.46 2.44 0.25
N ALA A 177 -24.60 2.17 -0.38
CA ALA A 177 -24.67 1.39 -1.61
C ALA A 177 -23.90 2.04 -2.78
N GLU A 178 -23.84 3.37 -2.84
CA GLU A 178 -23.12 4.10 -3.88
C GLU A 178 -21.60 3.89 -3.75
N LEU A 179 -21.04 4.13 -2.57
CA LEU A 179 -19.61 3.90 -2.32
C LEU A 179 -19.24 2.42 -2.50
N VAL A 180 -20.07 1.50 -2.03
CA VAL A 180 -19.86 0.05 -2.22
C VAL A 180 -19.92 -0.32 -3.70
N GLY A 181 -20.78 0.33 -4.49
CA GLY A 181 -20.84 0.18 -5.95
C GLY A 181 -19.54 0.58 -6.64
N TRP A 182 -18.96 1.72 -6.29
CA TRP A 182 -17.65 2.15 -6.82
C TRP A 182 -16.51 1.24 -6.38
N LEU A 183 -16.51 0.79 -5.13
CA LEU A 183 -15.53 -0.19 -4.63
C LEU A 183 -15.60 -1.51 -5.41
N ARG A 184 -16.82 -1.99 -5.73
CA ARG A 184 -17.02 -3.20 -6.53
C ARG A 184 -16.50 -3.01 -7.96
N GLN A 185 -16.81 -1.89 -8.61
CA GLN A 185 -16.29 -1.59 -9.95
C GLN A 185 -14.76 -1.54 -9.97
N ALA A 186 -14.15 -0.91 -8.97
CA ALA A 186 -12.69 -0.90 -8.84
C ALA A 186 -12.11 -2.31 -8.61
N TYR A 187 -12.78 -3.13 -7.79
CA TYR A 187 -12.43 -4.52 -7.52
C TYR A 187 -12.48 -5.35 -8.82
N GLU A 188 -13.54 -5.26 -9.61
CA GLU A 188 -13.71 -5.98 -10.88
C GLU A 188 -12.68 -5.54 -11.93
N ALA A 189 -12.39 -4.25 -12.01
CA ALA A 189 -11.36 -3.69 -12.90
C ALA A 189 -9.93 -4.11 -12.54
N ALA A 190 -9.71 -4.68 -11.37
CA ALA A 190 -8.38 -5.06 -10.89
C ALA A 190 -8.03 -6.52 -11.17
N GLY A 191 -8.90 -7.30 -11.72
CA GLY A 191 -8.50 -8.62 -12.07
C GLY A 191 -9.39 -9.64 -12.22
#